data_4daf385aeffd36605cb79a1fbbf7c84e
#
_entry.id   4daf385aeffd36605cb79a1fbbf7c84e
#
_cell.length_a   1.000
_cell.length_b   1.000
_cell.length_c   1.000
_cell.angle_alpha   90.00
_cell.angle_beta   90.00
_cell.angle_gamma   90.00
#
_symmetry.space_group_name_H-M   'P 1'
#
loop_
_entity.id
_entity.type
_entity.pdbx_description
1 polymer ?
#
loop_
_entity_poly.entity_id
_entity_poly.type
_entity_poly.pdbx_seq_one_letter_code
_entity_poly.pdbx_strand_id
1 'polypeptide(L)'
;MKGYSTREVAELLSMAPRSIRELARGIIDINREPSSRYQFSFQDIVLLRTAKELINTGVSQARINRTLLSLQRQLPHRALTSLRITGDGGAVVIRNQDHVYNPESGQLHFNFTISDLAGSVAPLARQAAQDASRQDHLTSDDWFDLGVDLEAVTPEDAPAAYLRALQLDPHHADAHVNLGRLMQESNQPLLAEEHYVQALTLEPDHLLASFNFGTLLEDMGRFEDAIIAYKQADAFADAHYNLSRLYEVRGEHLLALSHLKTYKALSDSW
;
A
#
# COMPACT_ATOMS: atom_id res chain seq x y z
N MET A 1 4.37 -11.43 15.33
CA MET A 1 5.35 -12.11 14.45
C MET A 1 6.79 -11.96 14.95
N LYS A 2 7.67 -12.96 14.71
CA LYS A 2 9.09 -12.87 15.10
C LYS A 2 9.80 -11.99 14.08
N GLY A 3 10.07 -10.72 14.42
CA GLY A 3 10.75 -9.79 13.52
C GLY A 3 12.21 -10.21 13.25
N TYR A 4 12.73 -9.73 12.11
CA TYR A 4 14.13 -9.96 11.69
C TYR A 4 15.08 -9.06 12.45
N SER A 5 16.21 -9.59 12.91
CA SER A 5 17.23 -8.79 13.58
C SER A 5 18.01 -7.92 12.57
N THR A 6 18.66 -6.87 13.08
CA THR A 6 19.54 -6.01 12.24
C THR A 6 20.62 -6.80 11.51
N ARG A 7 21.10 -7.90 12.09
CA ARG A 7 22.14 -8.74 11.50
C ARG A 7 21.59 -9.53 10.32
N GLU A 8 20.44 -10.16 10.45
CA GLU A 8 19.77 -10.90 9.37
C GLU A 8 19.43 -9.98 8.20
N VAL A 9 18.89 -8.78 8.49
CA VAL A 9 18.59 -7.78 7.44
C VAL A 9 19.86 -7.28 6.76
N ALA A 10 20.96 -7.08 7.50
CA ALA A 10 22.24 -6.66 6.97
C ALA A 10 22.84 -7.71 6.00
N GLU A 11 22.79 -8.98 6.38
CA GLU A 11 23.21 -10.10 5.54
C GLU A 11 22.34 -10.20 4.27
N LEU A 12 21.02 -10.14 4.42
CA LEU A 12 20.05 -10.24 3.34
C LEU A 12 20.18 -9.09 2.32
N LEU A 13 20.36 -7.88 2.79
CA LEU A 13 20.51 -6.69 1.94
C LEU A 13 21.97 -6.45 1.52
N SER A 14 22.93 -7.28 1.92
CA SER A 14 24.36 -7.08 1.67
C SER A 14 24.80 -5.66 2.05
N MET A 15 24.46 -5.23 3.26
CA MET A 15 24.76 -3.92 3.81
C MET A 15 25.41 -4.04 5.19
N ALA A 16 26.17 -3.02 5.60
CA ALA A 16 26.69 -2.98 6.96
C ALA A 16 25.55 -2.78 7.97
N PRO A 17 25.57 -3.45 9.14
CA PRO A 17 24.54 -3.29 10.18
C PRO A 17 24.33 -1.84 10.64
N ARG A 18 25.39 -1.01 10.55
CA ARG A 18 25.32 0.42 10.84
C ARG A 18 24.45 1.15 9.81
N SER A 19 24.65 0.87 8.53
CA SER A 19 23.90 1.47 7.43
C SER A 19 22.41 1.10 7.50
N ILE A 20 22.10 -0.15 7.87
CA ILE A 20 20.69 -0.57 8.10
C ILE A 20 20.05 0.28 9.18
N ARG A 21 20.74 0.51 10.31
CA ARG A 21 20.21 1.35 11.40
C ARG A 21 20.05 2.81 11.01
N GLU A 22 20.95 3.34 10.21
CA GLU A 22 20.89 4.73 9.72
C GLU A 22 19.71 4.91 8.75
N LEU A 23 19.50 3.98 7.83
CA LEU A 23 18.34 3.98 6.93
C LEU A 23 17.04 3.81 7.70
N ALA A 24 16.97 2.84 8.59
CA ALA A 24 15.76 2.54 9.37
C ALA A 24 15.27 3.76 10.17
N ARG A 25 16.17 4.52 10.78
CA ARG A 25 15.79 5.73 11.52
C ARG A 25 15.08 6.78 10.68
N GLY A 26 15.31 6.80 9.39
CA GLY A 26 14.76 7.79 8.49
C GLY A 26 13.50 7.35 7.74
N ILE A 27 13.22 6.06 7.72
CA ILE A 27 12.19 5.48 6.85
C ILE A 27 11.10 4.73 7.64
N ILE A 28 11.50 4.09 8.75
CA ILE A 28 10.60 3.31 9.58
C ILE A 28 10.16 4.19 10.73
N ASP A 29 8.84 4.40 10.86
CA ASP A 29 8.28 5.21 11.95
C ASP A 29 8.50 4.47 13.29
N ILE A 30 9.46 4.98 14.06
CA ILE A 30 9.93 4.31 15.27
C ILE A 30 9.15 4.85 16.46
N ASN A 31 7.94 4.40 16.67
CA ASN A 31 7.26 4.44 17.96
C ASN A 31 7.82 3.34 18.90
N ARG A 32 9.14 3.13 18.89
CA ARG A 32 9.79 2.09 19.70
C ARG A 32 10.61 2.72 20.82
N GLU A 33 10.46 2.16 22.01
CA GLU A 33 11.29 2.55 23.13
C GLU A 33 12.79 2.48 22.79
N PRO A 34 13.61 3.44 23.22
CA PRO A 34 15.03 3.54 22.87
C PRO A 34 15.89 2.32 23.26
N SER A 35 15.36 1.43 24.09
CA SER A 35 16.07 0.27 24.67
C SER A 35 15.83 -1.07 23.93
N SER A 36 14.89 -1.15 23.00
CA SER A 36 14.59 -2.41 22.34
C SER A 36 15.51 -2.66 21.13
N ARG A 37 15.98 -3.92 20.96
CA ARG A 37 16.68 -4.34 19.74
C ARG A 37 15.76 -4.15 18.53
N TYR A 38 16.27 -3.57 17.44
CA TYR A 38 15.54 -3.46 16.20
C TYR A 38 15.06 -4.85 15.75
N GLN A 39 13.76 -4.97 15.57
CA GLN A 39 13.12 -6.08 14.87
C GLN A 39 12.39 -5.52 13.70
N PHE A 40 12.65 -6.05 12.52
CA PHE A 40 12.10 -5.58 11.25
C PHE A 40 11.03 -6.54 10.79
N SER A 41 9.90 -6.02 10.35
CA SER A 41 8.91 -6.78 9.61
C SER A 41 9.42 -7.08 8.18
N PHE A 42 8.72 -7.92 7.46
CA PHE A 42 9.00 -8.14 6.04
C PHE A 42 8.87 -6.82 5.25
N GLN A 43 7.84 -6.03 5.51
CA GLN A 43 7.65 -4.72 4.88
C GLN A 43 8.81 -3.76 5.14
N ASP A 44 9.31 -3.72 6.35
CA ASP A 44 10.49 -2.92 6.68
C ASP A 44 11.70 -3.33 5.81
N ILE A 45 11.88 -4.63 5.56
CA ILE A 45 12.97 -5.14 4.72
C ILE A 45 12.78 -4.68 3.26
N VAL A 46 11.55 -4.75 2.74
CA VAL A 46 11.24 -4.28 1.38
C VAL A 46 11.51 -2.78 1.26
N LEU A 47 11.06 -1.98 2.23
CA LEU A 47 11.34 -0.53 2.27
C LEU A 47 12.84 -0.22 2.31
N LEU A 48 13.60 -0.91 3.15
CA LEU A 48 15.06 -0.73 3.26
C LEU A 48 15.77 -1.13 1.97
N ARG A 49 15.30 -2.18 1.29
CA ARG A 49 15.84 -2.58 -0.01
C ARG A 49 15.52 -1.55 -1.08
N THR A 50 14.29 -1.08 -1.15
CA THR A 50 13.88 0.00 -2.06
C THR A 50 14.74 1.25 -1.84
N ALA A 51 14.95 1.64 -0.57
CA ALA A 51 15.82 2.77 -0.24
C ALA A 51 17.27 2.56 -0.71
N LYS A 52 17.83 1.36 -0.54
CA LYS A 52 19.16 1.00 -1.03
C LYS A 52 19.25 1.19 -2.55
N GLU A 53 18.29 0.66 -3.31
CA GLU A 53 18.29 0.78 -4.77
C GLU A 53 18.17 2.24 -5.21
N LEU A 54 17.32 3.04 -4.56
CA LEU A 54 17.21 4.48 -4.84
C LEU A 54 18.51 5.23 -4.54
N ILE A 55 19.24 4.86 -3.47
CA ILE A 55 20.57 5.42 -3.20
C ILE A 55 21.54 5.08 -4.33
N ASN A 56 21.52 3.85 -4.81
CA ASN A 56 22.39 3.41 -5.92
C ASN A 56 22.10 4.15 -7.23
N THR A 57 20.88 4.65 -7.42
CA THR A 57 20.50 5.50 -8.58
C THR A 57 20.81 7.00 -8.37
N GLY A 58 21.45 7.36 -7.25
CA GLY A 58 21.88 8.74 -6.98
C GLY A 58 20.84 9.62 -6.29
N VAL A 59 19.72 9.05 -5.85
CA VAL A 59 18.72 9.80 -5.08
C VAL A 59 19.25 10.09 -3.67
N SER A 60 19.13 11.33 -3.20
CA SER A 60 19.60 11.70 -1.86
C SER A 60 18.76 11.02 -0.77
N GLN A 61 19.41 10.59 0.29
CA GLN A 61 18.76 9.92 1.42
C GLN A 61 17.64 10.76 2.06
N ALA A 62 17.81 12.08 2.14
CA ALA A 62 16.79 12.98 2.68
C ALA A 62 15.51 12.99 1.83
N ARG A 63 15.65 12.84 0.51
CA ARG A 63 14.51 12.76 -0.42
C ARG A 63 13.83 11.39 -0.34
N ILE A 64 14.62 10.32 -0.29
CA ILE A 64 14.11 8.95 -0.10
C ILE A 64 13.27 8.86 1.18
N ASN A 65 13.82 9.34 2.30
CA ASN A 65 13.14 9.31 3.59
C ASN A 65 11.79 10.03 3.53
N ARG A 66 11.76 11.26 2.96
CA ARG A 66 10.51 12.02 2.83
C ARG A 66 9.48 11.29 1.98
N THR A 67 9.90 10.75 0.84
CA THR A 67 9.01 10.07 -0.09
C THR A 67 8.43 8.79 0.51
N LEU A 68 9.28 7.94 1.10
CA LEU A 68 8.82 6.66 1.67
C LEU A 68 7.95 6.84 2.91
N LEU A 69 8.28 7.80 3.78
CA LEU A 69 7.42 8.15 4.92
C LEU A 69 6.07 8.72 4.48
N SER A 70 6.07 9.53 3.42
CA SER A 70 4.84 10.06 2.84
C SER A 70 3.96 8.93 2.32
N LEU A 71 4.52 7.99 1.55
CA LEU A 71 3.81 6.83 1.04
C LEU A 71 3.21 5.95 2.15
N GLN A 72 3.96 5.69 3.21
CA GLN A 72 3.45 4.94 4.36
C GLN A 72 2.24 5.60 5.03
N ARG A 73 2.25 6.94 5.13
CA ARG A 73 1.14 7.69 5.71
C ARG A 73 -0.08 7.75 4.81
N GLN A 74 0.14 7.78 3.50
CA GLN A 74 -0.94 7.87 2.51
C GLN A 74 -1.61 6.53 2.24
N LEU A 75 -0.85 5.43 2.37
CA LEU A 75 -1.26 4.09 2.03
C LEU A 75 -1.02 3.15 3.22
N PRO A 76 -1.62 3.42 4.40
CA PRO A 76 -1.31 2.69 5.62
C PRO A 76 -1.62 1.18 5.50
N HIS A 77 -2.57 0.80 4.64
CA HIS A 77 -3.07 -0.57 4.49
C HIS A 77 -2.86 -1.16 3.09
N ARG A 78 -2.16 -0.44 2.20
CA ARG A 78 -1.84 -0.96 0.86
C ARG A 78 -0.44 -1.54 0.87
N ALA A 79 -0.29 -2.75 0.31
CA ALA A 79 1.04 -3.31 0.10
C ALA A 79 1.87 -2.39 -0.80
N LEU A 80 2.88 -1.73 -0.23
CA LEU A 80 3.82 -0.87 -0.99
C LEU A 80 4.48 -1.62 -2.16
N THR A 81 4.47 -2.96 -2.08
CA THR A 81 4.95 -3.89 -3.09
C THR A 81 4.16 -3.84 -4.41
N SER A 82 2.94 -3.33 -4.41
CA SER A 82 2.15 -3.12 -5.64
C SER A 82 2.54 -1.85 -6.40
N LEU A 83 3.39 -1.00 -5.83
CA LEU A 83 3.83 0.24 -6.45
C LEU A 83 5.12 0.02 -7.27
N ARG A 84 5.20 0.68 -8.42
CA ARG A 84 6.44 0.79 -9.18
C ARG A 84 7.15 2.08 -8.80
N ILE A 85 8.32 1.97 -8.19
CA ILE A 85 9.15 3.10 -7.78
C ILE A 85 10.40 3.13 -8.66
N THR A 86 10.71 4.28 -9.24
CA THR A 86 11.88 4.49 -10.09
C THR A 86 12.68 5.69 -9.62
N GLY A 87 13.99 5.66 -9.81
CA GLY A 87 14.88 6.79 -9.53
C GLY A 87 15.44 7.34 -10.84
N ASP A 88 15.39 8.66 -11.03
CA ASP A 88 16.00 9.35 -12.15
C ASP A 88 16.67 10.65 -11.71
N GLY A 89 17.97 10.80 -11.96
CA GLY A 89 18.72 12.05 -11.77
C GLY A 89 18.53 12.76 -10.43
N GLY A 90 18.21 12.00 -9.36
CA GLY A 90 17.94 12.54 -8.02
C GLY A 90 16.45 12.73 -7.69
N ALA A 91 15.53 12.37 -8.57
CA ALA A 91 14.09 12.35 -8.34
C ALA A 91 13.57 10.95 -8.08
N VAL A 92 12.50 10.81 -7.30
CA VAL A 92 11.76 9.57 -7.11
C VAL A 92 10.48 9.66 -7.93
N VAL A 93 10.24 8.66 -8.76
CA VAL A 93 9.05 8.55 -9.61
C VAL A 93 8.25 7.33 -9.19
N ILE A 94 6.96 7.50 -8.99
CA ILE A 94 6.04 6.44 -8.58
C ILE A 94 5.07 6.17 -9.73
N ARG A 95 4.93 4.91 -10.11
CA ARG A 95 3.96 4.47 -11.10
C ARG A 95 3.00 3.47 -10.44
N ASN A 96 1.73 3.81 -10.45
CA ASN A 96 0.64 2.87 -10.24
C ASN A 96 0.19 2.32 -11.61
N GLN A 97 -0.59 1.24 -11.67
CA GLN A 97 -0.93 0.52 -12.92
C GLN A 97 -1.29 1.42 -14.10
N ASP A 98 -1.90 2.60 -13.87
CA ASP A 98 -2.33 3.53 -14.91
C ASP A 98 -1.75 4.96 -14.82
N HIS A 99 -0.98 5.31 -13.79
CA HIS A 99 -0.56 6.70 -13.56
C HIS A 99 0.94 6.81 -13.28
N VAL A 100 1.57 7.76 -13.96
CA VAL A 100 2.97 8.14 -13.76
C VAL A 100 3.01 9.44 -12.98
N TYR A 101 3.54 9.40 -11.78
CA TYR A 101 3.76 10.60 -10.98
C TYR A 101 5.20 11.06 -11.13
N ASN A 102 5.44 12.01 -12.02
CA ASN A 102 6.58 12.90 -11.99
C ASN A 102 6.13 14.31 -12.32
N PRO A 103 6.22 15.25 -11.41
CA PRO A 103 5.91 16.64 -11.67
C PRO A 103 6.98 17.37 -12.49
N GLU A 104 8.21 16.85 -12.65
CA GLU A 104 9.31 17.70 -13.13
C GLU A 104 10.04 17.27 -14.42
N SER A 105 10.10 15.99 -14.84
CA SER A 105 10.95 15.63 -15.98
C SER A 105 10.46 14.60 -17.00
N GLY A 106 9.49 13.79 -16.73
CA GLY A 106 8.90 12.85 -17.72
C GLY A 106 9.81 11.73 -18.24
N GLN A 107 11.04 11.55 -17.78
CA GLN A 107 11.96 10.51 -18.25
C GLN A 107 12.24 9.42 -17.20
N LEU A 108 12.19 8.16 -17.65
CA LEU A 108 12.41 6.94 -16.88
C LEU A 108 13.77 6.34 -17.26
N HIS A 109 14.67 6.14 -16.30
CA HIS A 109 15.95 5.49 -16.57
C HIS A 109 16.17 4.15 -15.90
N PHE A 110 15.47 3.80 -14.81
CA PHE A 110 15.53 2.48 -14.19
C PHE A 110 14.15 2.04 -13.72
N ASN A 111 13.66 0.94 -14.27
CA ASN A 111 12.37 0.35 -13.90
C ASN A 111 12.62 -0.88 -13.02
N PHE A 112 12.32 -0.78 -11.74
CA PHE A 112 12.12 -1.94 -10.88
C PHE A 112 10.76 -1.80 -10.17
N THR A 113 10.13 -2.93 -9.90
CA THR A 113 8.93 -2.96 -9.07
C THR A 113 9.31 -3.33 -7.64
N ILE A 114 8.54 -2.88 -6.66
CA ILE A 114 8.73 -3.35 -5.28
C ILE A 114 8.53 -4.86 -5.22
N SER A 115 7.61 -5.43 -6.01
CA SER A 115 7.43 -6.87 -6.14
C SER A 115 8.70 -7.60 -6.62
N ASP A 116 9.45 -7.02 -7.58
CA ASP A 116 10.71 -7.62 -8.03
C ASP A 116 11.77 -7.62 -6.91
N LEU A 117 11.79 -6.55 -6.10
CA LEU A 117 12.65 -6.47 -4.92
C LEU A 117 12.17 -7.42 -3.81
N ALA A 118 10.86 -7.51 -3.60
CA ALA A 118 10.26 -8.42 -2.64
C ALA A 118 10.53 -9.89 -3.00
N GLY A 119 10.51 -10.25 -4.30
CA GLY A 119 10.77 -11.59 -4.78
C GLY A 119 12.09 -12.20 -4.27
N SER A 120 13.10 -11.37 -3.98
CA SER A 120 14.37 -11.82 -3.40
C SER A 120 14.30 -12.15 -1.90
N VAL A 121 13.27 -11.69 -1.21
CA VAL A 121 12.99 -12.00 0.21
C VAL A 121 11.80 -12.96 0.37
N ALA A 122 11.20 -13.36 -0.77
CA ALA A 122 10.09 -14.30 -0.85
C ALA A 122 10.26 -15.59 -0.02
N PRO A 123 11.43 -16.27 -0.02
CA PRO A 123 11.62 -17.47 0.77
C PRO A 123 11.38 -17.25 2.26
N LEU A 124 11.70 -16.06 2.77
CA LEU A 124 11.51 -15.71 4.19
C LEU A 124 10.03 -15.53 4.54
N ALA A 125 9.28 -14.83 3.66
CA ALA A 125 7.85 -14.65 3.86
C ALA A 125 7.09 -15.99 3.76
N ARG A 126 7.45 -16.86 2.82
CA ARG A 126 6.88 -18.22 2.73
C ARG A 126 7.16 -19.05 3.96
N GLN A 127 8.39 -18.97 4.49
CA GLN A 127 8.75 -19.67 5.71
C GLN A 127 7.99 -19.10 6.90
N ALA A 128 7.85 -17.77 7.00
CA ALA A 128 7.06 -17.13 8.03
C ALA A 128 5.58 -17.56 7.96
N ALA A 129 4.99 -17.64 6.77
CA ALA A 129 3.63 -18.13 6.55
C ALA A 129 3.45 -19.59 6.95
N GLN A 130 4.43 -20.46 6.62
CA GLN A 130 4.42 -21.86 7.02
C GLN A 130 4.60 -22.05 8.52
N ASP A 131 5.45 -21.23 9.15
CA ASP A 131 5.65 -21.25 10.59
C ASP A 131 4.41 -20.68 11.31
N ALA A 132 3.78 -19.66 10.77
CA ALA A 132 2.54 -19.07 11.26
C ALA A 132 1.38 -20.08 11.23
N SER A 133 1.23 -20.82 10.13
CA SER A 133 0.18 -21.85 10.01
C SER A 133 0.30 -23.00 11.02
N ARG A 134 1.46 -23.13 11.69
CA ARG A 134 1.75 -24.11 12.73
C ARG A 134 1.62 -23.56 14.16
N GLN A 135 1.37 -22.25 14.30
CA GLN A 135 1.29 -21.59 15.60
C GLN A 135 -0.17 -21.27 15.94
N ASP A 136 -0.70 -21.93 16.98
CA ASP A 136 -2.08 -21.73 17.45
C ASP A 136 -2.30 -20.38 18.19
N HIS A 137 -1.35 -19.44 18.13
CA HIS A 137 -1.35 -18.24 18.96
C HIS A 137 -1.39 -16.92 18.17
N LEU A 138 -1.55 -16.97 16.87
CA LEU A 138 -1.62 -15.75 16.06
C LEU A 138 -2.96 -15.04 16.23
N THR A 139 -2.91 -13.72 16.40
CA THR A 139 -4.07 -12.83 16.45
C THR A 139 -4.63 -12.56 15.06
N SER A 140 -5.77 -11.90 14.98
CA SER A 140 -6.33 -11.38 13.73
C SER A 140 -5.36 -10.44 13.02
N ASP A 141 -4.75 -9.51 13.77
CA ASP A 141 -3.77 -8.57 13.23
C ASP A 141 -2.52 -9.27 12.68
N ASP A 142 -2.03 -10.32 13.35
CA ASP A 142 -0.89 -11.10 12.86
C ASP A 142 -1.20 -11.79 11.54
N TRP A 143 -2.43 -12.30 11.36
CA TRP A 143 -2.87 -12.90 10.10
C TRP A 143 -3.12 -11.86 9.01
N PHE A 144 -3.60 -10.68 9.38
CA PHE A 144 -3.73 -9.56 8.46
C PHE A 144 -2.37 -9.12 7.93
N ASP A 145 -1.40 -8.87 8.82
CA ASP A 145 -0.03 -8.51 8.46
C ASP A 145 0.62 -9.56 7.55
N LEU A 146 0.39 -10.84 7.87
CA LEU A 146 0.86 -11.93 7.01
C LEU A 146 0.22 -11.87 5.62
N GLY A 147 -1.07 -11.57 5.52
CA GLY A 147 -1.77 -11.40 4.25
C GLY A 147 -1.15 -10.29 3.40
N VAL A 148 -0.84 -9.15 4.02
CA VAL A 148 -0.15 -8.03 3.36
C VAL A 148 1.25 -8.43 2.88
N ASP A 149 2.01 -9.18 3.68
CA ASP A 149 3.33 -9.69 3.29
C ASP A 149 3.23 -10.69 2.12
N LEU A 150 2.21 -11.57 2.13
CA LEU A 150 1.98 -12.57 1.08
C LEU A 150 1.57 -11.93 -0.25
N GLU A 151 0.84 -10.82 -0.26
CA GLU A 151 0.53 -10.11 -1.51
C GLU A 151 1.78 -9.75 -2.30
N ALA A 152 2.88 -9.48 -1.61
CA ALA A 152 4.15 -9.14 -2.24
C ALA A 152 4.89 -10.33 -2.84
N VAL A 153 4.61 -11.54 -2.38
CA VAL A 153 5.48 -12.71 -2.57
C VAL A 153 4.76 -13.87 -3.24
N THR A 154 3.58 -14.18 -2.74
CA THR A 154 2.67 -15.24 -3.21
C THR A 154 1.25 -14.69 -3.14
N PRO A 155 0.87 -13.78 -4.08
CA PRO A 155 -0.43 -13.11 -4.04
C PRO A 155 -1.62 -14.09 -3.96
N GLU A 156 -1.43 -15.30 -4.48
CA GLU A 156 -2.40 -16.39 -4.44
C GLU A 156 -2.69 -16.90 -3.03
N ASP A 157 -1.76 -16.72 -2.08
CA ASP A 157 -1.91 -17.17 -0.69
C ASP A 157 -2.49 -16.07 0.22
N ALA A 158 -2.43 -14.80 -0.18
CA ALA A 158 -2.89 -13.67 0.61
C ALA A 158 -4.38 -13.75 1.02
N PRO A 159 -5.32 -14.17 0.13
CA PRO A 159 -6.73 -14.28 0.52
C PRO A 159 -6.95 -15.24 1.69
N ALA A 160 -6.21 -16.34 1.76
CA ALA A 160 -6.33 -17.32 2.85
C ALA A 160 -5.91 -16.71 4.20
N ALA A 161 -4.88 -15.87 4.23
CA ALA A 161 -4.45 -15.18 5.43
C ALA A 161 -5.48 -14.15 5.91
N TYR A 162 -6.04 -13.33 5.01
CA TYR A 162 -7.10 -12.38 5.36
C TYR A 162 -8.38 -13.09 5.83
N LEU A 163 -8.77 -14.20 5.19
CA LEU A 163 -9.89 -15.02 5.66
C LEU A 163 -9.63 -15.55 7.06
N ARG A 164 -8.39 -15.94 7.36
CA ARG A 164 -8.02 -16.38 8.71
C ARG A 164 -8.09 -15.25 9.72
N ALA A 165 -7.65 -14.04 9.36
CA ALA A 165 -7.83 -12.85 10.19
C ALA A 165 -9.31 -12.63 10.52
N LEU A 166 -10.19 -12.69 9.53
CA LEU A 166 -11.64 -12.53 9.70
C LEU A 166 -12.31 -13.69 10.47
N GLN A 167 -11.75 -14.90 10.45
CA GLN A 167 -12.22 -16.00 11.31
C GLN A 167 -11.94 -15.73 12.78
N LEU A 168 -10.84 -15.05 13.09
CA LEU A 168 -10.45 -14.69 14.45
C LEU A 168 -11.14 -13.42 14.93
N ASP A 169 -11.24 -12.42 14.05
CA ASP A 169 -11.99 -11.20 14.29
C ASP A 169 -12.83 -10.80 13.06
N PRO A 170 -14.13 -11.13 13.05
CA PRO A 170 -15.04 -10.73 11.96
C PRO A 170 -15.22 -9.21 11.82
N HIS A 171 -14.76 -8.40 12.77
CA HIS A 171 -14.86 -6.94 12.77
C HIS A 171 -13.58 -6.25 12.26
N HIS A 172 -12.63 -6.98 11.73
CA HIS A 172 -11.40 -6.42 11.18
C HIS A 172 -11.66 -5.74 9.83
N ALA A 173 -11.96 -4.44 9.87
CA ALA A 173 -12.35 -3.66 8.68
C ALA A 173 -11.30 -3.69 7.57
N ASP A 174 -10.02 -3.51 7.89
CA ASP A 174 -8.93 -3.54 6.91
C ASP A 174 -8.80 -4.89 6.18
N ALA A 175 -9.04 -6.01 6.88
CA ALA A 175 -9.03 -7.33 6.25
C ALA A 175 -10.18 -7.48 5.24
N HIS A 176 -11.35 -6.92 5.54
CA HIS A 176 -12.45 -6.84 4.58
C HIS A 176 -12.06 -5.98 3.37
N VAL A 177 -11.44 -4.81 3.57
CA VAL A 177 -11.00 -3.95 2.46
C VAL A 177 -10.04 -4.66 1.52
N ASN A 178 -9.01 -5.32 2.07
CA ASN A 178 -8.02 -6.01 1.26
C ASN A 178 -8.60 -7.23 0.54
N LEU A 179 -9.47 -7.99 1.20
CA LEU A 179 -10.20 -9.10 0.55
C LEU A 179 -11.10 -8.59 -0.58
N GLY A 180 -11.85 -7.50 -0.34
CA GLY A 180 -12.68 -6.86 -1.36
C GLY A 180 -11.87 -6.48 -2.60
N ARG A 181 -10.69 -5.87 -2.40
CA ARG A 181 -9.78 -5.51 -3.49
C ARG A 181 -9.28 -6.74 -4.25
N LEU A 182 -8.85 -7.78 -3.56
CA LEU A 182 -8.39 -9.02 -4.21
C LEU A 182 -9.53 -9.73 -4.98
N MET A 183 -10.76 -9.68 -4.47
CA MET A 183 -11.93 -10.21 -5.18
C MET A 183 -12.24 -9.39 -6.44
N GLN A 184 -12.13 -8.06 -6.36
CA GLN A 184 -12.29 -7.17 -7.53
C GLN A 184 -11.22 -7.47 -8.60
N GLU A 185 -9.95 -7.55 -8.21
CA GLU A 185 -8.83 -7.90 -9.10
C GLU A 185 -9.00 -9.29 -9.74
N SER A 186 -9.63 -10.21 -9.02
CA SER A 186 -9.95 -11.57 -9.49
C SER A 186 -11.27 -11.65 -10.28
N ASN A 187 -11.84 -10.50 -10.66
CA ASN A 187 -13.10 -10.40 -11.41
C ASN A 187 -14.30 -11.07 -10.69
N GLN A 188 -14.38 -10.90 -9.38
CA GLN A 188 -15.48 -11.38 -8.53
C GLN A 188 -16.21 -10.18 -7.86
N PRO A 189 -16.89 -9.33 -8.65
CA PRO A 189 -17.38 -8.02 -8.18
C PRO A 189 -18.41 -8.12 -7.06
N LEU A 190 -19.24 -9.15 -7.04
CA LEU A 190 -20.27 -9.32 -6.00
C LEU A 190 -19.64 -9.65 -4.64
N LEU A 191 -18.60 -10.48 -4.61
CA LEU A 191 -17.87 -10.78 -3.38
C LEU A 191 -17.08 -9.57 -2.91
N ALA A 192 -16.49 -8.82 -3.84
CA ALA A 192 -15.83 -7.55 -3.51
C ALA A 192 -16.80 -6.55 -2.87
N GLU A 193 -18.01 -6.41 -3.42
CA GLU A 193 -19.06 -5.55 -2.86
C GLU A 193 -19.43 -5.96 -1.43
N GLU A 194 -19.64 -7.27 -1.18
CA GLU A 194 -19.93 -7.77 0.17
C GLU A 194 -18.85 -7.35 1.17
N HIS A 195 -17.60 -7.50 0.82
CA HIS A 195 -16.50 -7.15 1.70
C HIS A 195 -16.37 -5.64 1.93
N TYR A 196 -16.52 -4.80 0.89
CA TYR A 196 -16.47 -3.34 1.08
C TYR A 196 -17.66 -2.84 1.90
N VAL A 197 -18.85 -3.42 1.72
CA VAL A 197 -20.03 -3.09 2.53
C VAL A 197 -19.80 -3.48 4.00
N GLN A 198 -19.19 -4.64 4.26
CA GLN A 198 -18.83 -5.03 5.63
C GLN A 198 -17.83 -4.03 6.24
N ALA A 199 -16.75 -3.69 5.53
CA ALA A 199 -15.78 -2.72 6.00
C ALA A 199 -16.44 -1.38 6.37
N LEU A 200 -17.29 -0.84 5.48
CA LEU A 200 -18.00 0.44 5.69
C LEU A 200 -19.11 0.35 6.74
N THR A 201 -19.63 -0.84 7.02
CA THR A 201 -20.58 -1.06 8.12
C THR A 201 -19.85 -1.01 9.46
N LEU A 202 -18.65 -1.55 9.52
CA LEU A 202 -17.81 -1.55 10.71
C LEU A 202 -17.18 -0.16 10.96
N GLU A 203 -16.65 0.44 9.92
CA GLU A 203 -16.00 1.75 9.94
C GLU A 203 -16.55 2.64 8.81
N PRO A 204 -17.64 3.40 9.06
CA PRO A 204 -18.27 4.24 8.03
C PRO A 204 -17.35 5.30 7.41
N ASP A 205 -16.37 5.77 8.17
CA ASP A 205 -15.39 6.79 7.75
C ASP A 205 -14.10 6.18 7.16
N HIS A 206 -14.11 4.89 6.81
CA HIS A 206 -12.95 4.22 6.26
C HIS A 206 -12.67 4.69 4.82
N LEU A 207 -11.77 5.63 4.67
CA LEU A 207 -11.49 6.32 3.39
C LEU A 207 -11.11 5.38 2.26
N LEU A 208 -10.23 4.39 2.53
CA LEU A 208 -9.78 3.44 1.51
C LEU A 208 -10.90 2.49 1.07
N ALA A 209 -11.75 2.05 2.01
CA ALA A 209 -12.93 1.26 1.69
C ALA A 209 -13.88 2.03 0.77
N SER A 210 -14.18 3.29 1.12
CA SER A 210 -15.04 4.16 0.32
C SER A 210 -14.47 4.40 -1.08
N PHE A 211 -13.17 4.63 -1.20
CA PHE A 211 -12.52 4.82 -2.49
C PHE A 211 -12.58 3.55 -3.35
N ASN A 212 -12.16 2.40 -2.80
CA ASN A 212 -12.17 1.13 -3.53
C ASN A 212 -13.59 0.70 -3.89
N PHE A 213 -14.55 0.91 -2.99
CA PHE A 213 -15.96 0.64 -3.28
C PHE A 213 -16.48 1.53 -4.42
N GLY A 214 -16.08 2.80 -4.45
CA GLY A 214 -16.38 3.70 -5.57
C GLY A 214 -15.85 3.18 -6.91
N THR A 215 -14.61 2.66 -6.95
CA THR A 215 -14.04 2.07 -8.16
C THR A 215 -14.78 0.81 -8.60
N LEU A 216 -15.14 -0.06 -7.66
CA LEU A 216 -15.94 -1.25 -7.95
C LEU A 216 -17.32 -0.89 -8.54
N LEU A 217 -18.02 0.06 -7.91
CA LEU A 217 -19.34 0.50 -8.37
C LEU A 217 -19.27 1.11 -9.77
N GLU A 218 -18.20 1.83 -10.07
CA GLU A 218 -17.94 2.36 -11.40
C GLU A 218 -17.71 1.24 -12.42
N ASP A 219 -16.89 0.23 -12.10
CA ASP A 219 -16.66 -0.95 -12.94
C ASP A 219 -17.97 -1.72 -13.20
N MET A 220 -18.89 -1.71 -12.25
CA MET A 220 -20.23 -2.28 -12.38
C MET A 220 -21.23 -1.37 -13.12
N GLY A 221 -20.83 -0.18 -13.55
CA GLY A 221 -21.70 0.80 -14.22
C GLY A 221 -22.68 1.53 -13.30
N ARG A 222 -22.51 1.42 -11.97
CA ARG A 222 -23.35 2.05 -10.95
C ARG A 222 -22.80 3.43 -10.59
N PHE A 223 -22.81 4.34 -11.55
CA PHE A 223 -22.13 5.63 -11.46
C PHE A 223 -22.66 6.55 -10.34
N GLU A 224 -23.95 6.54 -10.05
CA GLU A 224 -24.55 7.33 -8.98
C GLU A 224 -24.05 6.89 -7.61
N ASP A 225 -24.00 5.57 -7.39
CA ASP A 225 -23.50 4.98 -6.16
C ASP A 225 -21.98 5.22 -6.02
N ALA A 226 -21.23 5.12 -7.13
CA ALA A 226 -19.80 5.44 -7.17
C ALA A 226 -19.52 6.89 -6.75
N ILE A 227 -20.32 7.85 -7.22
CA ILE A 227 -20.20 9.26 -6.80
C ILE A 227 -20.39 9.40 -5.29
N ILE A 228 -21.35 8.67 -4.71
CA ILE A 228 -21.57 8.70 -3.25
C ILE A 228 -20.35 8.17 -2.50
N ALA A 229 -19.84 7.03 -2.93
CA ALA A 229 -18.67 6.39 -2.31
C ALA A 229 -17.40 7.26 -2.43
N TYR A 230 -17.12 7.83 -3.61
CA TYR A 230 -15.97 8.74 -3.80
C TYR A 230 -16.07 10.02 -2.96
N LYS A 231 -17.29 10.53 -2.70
CA LYS A 231 -17.47 11.68 -1.81
C LYS A 231 -17.12 11.38 -0.35
N GLN A 232 -17.28 10.14 0.09
CA GLN A 232 -16.85 9.72 1.42
C GLN A 232 -15.32 9.58 1.50
N ALA A 233 -14.65 9.38 0.37
CA ALA A 233 -13.19 9.31 0.27
C ALA A 233 -12.54 10.68 -0.05
N ASP A 234 -13.06 11.77 0.49
CA ASP A 234 -12.72 13.15 0.14
C ASP A 234 -11.26 13.57 0.44
N ALA A 235 -10.58 12.83 1.30
CA ALA A 235 -9.15 13.06 1.55
C ALA A 235 -8.24 12.50 0.44
N PHE A 236 -8.76 11.65 -0.47
CA PHE A 236 -7.98 11.12 -1.57
C PHE A 236 -8.09 12.00 -2.83
N ALA A 237 -6.94 12.45 -3.34
CA ALA A 237 -6.87 13.19 -4.59
C ALA A 237 -7.57 12.43 -5.74
N ASP A 238 -7.29 11.13 -5.88
CA ASP A 238 -7.84 10.28 -6.94
C ASP A 238 -9.37 10.16 -6.88
N ALA A 239 -9.99 10.23 -5.68
CA ALA A 239 -11.43 10.30 -5.56
C ALA A 239 -12.00 11.58 -6.21
N HIS A 240 -11.33 12.71 -6.03
CA HIS A 240 -11.72 13.96 -6.68
C HIS A 240 -11.49 13.93 -8.20
N TYR A 241 -10.45 13.26 -8.67
CA TYR A 241 -10.26 13.05 -10.11
C TYR A 241 -11.41 12.22 -10.70
N ASN A 242 -11.76 11.10 -10.07
CA ASN A 242 -12.87 10.25 -10.51
C ASN A 242 -14.21 10.99 -10.46
N LEU A 243 -14.48 11.75 -9.40
CA LEU A 243 -15.66 12.62 -9.31
C LEU A 243 -15.70 13.65 -10.44
N SER A 244 -14.57 14.30 -10.73
CA SER A 244 -14.51 15.26 -11.83
C SER A 244 -14.91 14.61 -13.16
N ARG A 245 -14.38 13.43 -13.45
CA ARG A 245 -14.66 12.68 -14.66
C ARG A 245 -16.13 12.23 -14.75
N LEU A 246 -16.68 11.71 -13.64
CA LEU A 246 -18.09 11.29 -13.60
C LEU A 246 -19.05 12.48 -13.78
N TYR A 247 -18.77 13.63 -13.16
CA TYR A 247 -19.57 14.84 -13.34
C TYR A 247 -19.45 15.43 -14.75
N GLU A 248 -18.29 15.31 -15.39
CA GLU A 248 -18.12 15.74 -16.79
C GLU A 248 -19.00 14.91 -17.74
N VAL A 249 -19.02 13.58 -17.57
CA VAL A 249 -19.89 12.68 -18.34
C VAL A 249 -21.37 12.99 -18.14
N ARG A 250 -21.76 13.45 -16.94
CA ARG A 250 -23.13 13.87 -16.62
C ARG A 250 -23.50 15.26 -17.14
N GLY A 251 -22.51 16.00 -17.70
CA GLY A 251 -22.71 17.39 -18.13
C GLY A 251 -22.73 18.41 -16.99
N GLU A 252 -22.36 18.01 -15.78
CA GLU A 252 -22.32 18.85 -14.58
C GLU A 252 -20.95 19.57 -14.47
N HIS A 253 -20.60 20.35 -15.49
CA HIS A 253 -19.26 20.92 -15.70
C HIS A 253 -18.74 21.78 -14.54
N LEU A 254 -19.62 22.46 -13.79
CA LEU A 254 -19.19 23.27 -12.64
C LEU A 254 -18.71 22.38 -11.47
N LEU A 255 -19.39 21.26 -11.23
CA LEU A 255 -18.96 20.28 -10.23
C LEU A 255 -17.68 19.58 -10.69
N ALA A 256 -17.60 19.19 -11.96
CA ALA A 256 -16.39 18.61 -12.53
C ALA A 256 -15.17 19.52 -12.31
N LEU A 257 -15.28 20.82 -12.63
CA LEU A 257 -14.21 21.79 -12.41
C LEU A 257 -13.86 21.98 -10.93
N SER A 258 -14.86 21.96 -10.06
CA SER A 258 -14.63 22.07 -8.61
C SER A 258 -13.78 20.91 -8.10
N HIS A 259 -14.17 19.67 -8.45
CA HIS A 259 -13.42 18.48 -8.07
C HIS A 259 -12.02 18.43 -8.70
N LEU A 260 -11.87 18.86 -9.95
CA LEU A 260 -10.56 18.95 -10.59
C LEU A 260 -9.62 19.95 -9.88
N LYS A 261 -10.16 21.06 -9.36
CA LYS A 261 -9.39 22.01 -8.54
C LYS A 261 -8.94 21.37 -7.22
N THR A 262 -9.84 20.64 -6.56
CA THR A 262 -9.49 19.94 -5.31
C THR A 262 -8.45 18.85 -5.58
N TYR A 263 -8.60 18.07 -6.64
CA TYR A 263 -7.58 17.12 -7.08
C TYR A 263 -6.21 17.77 -7.20
N LYS A 264 -6.11 18.89 -7.92
CA LYS A 264 -4.85 19.62 -8.08
C LYS A 264 -4.31 20.11 -6.73
N ALA A 265 -5.15 20.70 -5.89
CA ALA A 265 -4.73 21.21 -4.59
C ALA A 265 -4.19 20.08 -3.69
N LEU A 266 -4.84 18.91 -3.70
CA LEU A 266 -4.36 17.74 -2.98
C LEU A 266 -3.11 17.12 -3.61
N SER A 267 -2.97 17.13 -4.93
CA SER A 267 -1.81 16.61 -5.64
C SER A 267 -0.59 17.54 -5.55
N ASP A 268 -0.79 18.86 -5.55
CA ASP A 268 0.29 19.86 -5.46
C ASP A 268 0.78 20.05 -4.01
N SER A 269 0.02 19.59 -3.01
CA SER A 269 0.45 19.60 -1.60
C SER A 269 1.46 18.48 -1.27
N TRP A 270 1.87 17.75 -2.25
CA TRP A 270 2.82 16.63 -2.20
C TRP A 270 4.12 16.97 -2.94
#